data_e4f442e72b6b93b239489c5cd1959d78
#
_entry.id   e4f442e72b6b93b239489c5cd1959d78
#
_cell.length_a   1.000
_cell.length_b   1.000
_cell.length_c   1.000
_cell.angle_alpha   90.00
_cell.angle_beta   90.00
_cell.angle_gamma   90.00
#
_symmetry.space_group_name_H-M   'P 1'
#
loop_
_entity.id
_entity.type
_entity.pdbx_description
1 polymer ?
#
loop_
_entity_poly.entity_id
_entity_poly.type
_entity_poly.pdbx_seq_one_letter_code
_entity_poly.pdbx_strand_id
1 'polypeptide(L)'
;MDLSKFDGKHVRVTDKWGETFTGMAEYGNYDFLECEYGGEEDGIFIEDCLIYNSQIVSIEEIEVHGTVELWTERLILRRYGPEDADDLYKYLGTYPAMYQYSGWNPYATPEMAKDTVRRFIDSYDDEHTYSWIMDVDDVIVGTIGAYDYEDDHIEVGFSIVLGWQGRGLATEALKKALEYLTENEGIFCVTAWCAAENIGSQRALEKAGMKLVGTESCGLTVGDRVYDKLMYEYRRPT
;
A
#
# COMPACT_ATOMS: atom_id res chain seq x y z
N MET A 1 2.76 20.68 -24.34
CA MET A 1 2.37 19.24 -24.32
C MET A 1 1.16 19.11 -23.44
N ASP A 2 0.24 18.18 -23.67
CA ASP A 2 -0.87 17.93 -22.72
C ASP A 2 -0.35 17.02 -21.58
N LEU A 3 -0.10 17.62 -20.42
CA LEU A 3 0.45 16.95 -19.26
C LEU A 3 -0.63 16.28 -18.39
N SER A 4 -1.89 16.73 -18.50
CA SER A 4 -3.00 16.21 -17.70
C SER A 4 -3.23 14.70 -17.86
N LYS A 5 -2.86 14.15 -19.02
CA LYS A 5 -2.98 12.71 -19.31
C LYS A 5 -2.01 11.83 -18.51
N PHE A 6 -1.01 12.42 -17.85
CA PHE A 6 -0.03 11.74 -17.03
C PHE A 6 -0.34 11.83 -15.53
N ASP A 7 -1.38 12.57 -15.16
CA ASP A 7 -1.79 12.71 -13.76
C ASP A 7 -2.07 11.35 -13.11
N GLY A 8 -1.49 11.11 -11.94
CA GLY A 8 -1.58 9.84 -11.21
C GLY A 8 -0.87 8.65 -11.86
N LYS A 9 0.01 8.87 -12.84
CA LYS A 9 0.77 7.82 -13.51
C LYS A 9 2.25 7.86 -13.15
N HIS A 10 2.90 6.69 -13.14
CA HIS A 10 4.35 6.64 -13.06
C HIS A 10 4.96 7.01 -14.41
N VAL A 11 5.85 7.98 -14.37
CA VAL A 11 6.46 8.53 -15.57
C VAL A 11 7.97 8.66 -15.44
N ARG A 12 8.61 8.68 -16.59
CA ARG A 12 9.98 9.17 -16.75
C ARG A 12 9.94 10.46 -17.52
N VAL A 13 10.45 11.55 -16.93
CA VAL A 13 10.54 12.87 -17.54
C VAL A 13 12.01 13.22 -17.77
N THR A 14 12.35 13.66 -18.96
CA THR A 14 13.67 14.26 -19.25
C THR A 14 13.47 15.74 -19.53
N ASP A 15 14.20 16.55 -18.81
CA ASP A 15 14.13 18.02 -18.95
C ASP A 15 15.11 18.55 -20.01
N LYS A 16 15.04 19.84 -20.26
CA LYS A 16 15.91 20.54 -21.27
C LYS A 16 17.37 20.64 -20.87
N TRP A 17 17.71 20.34 -19.64
CA TRP A 17 19.10 20.28 -19.16
C TRP A 17 19.66 18.87 -19.21
N GLY A 18 18.84 17.88 -19.62
CA GLY A 18 19.21 16.47 -19.72
C GLY A 18 19.09 15.71 -18.39
N GLU A 19 18.49 16.30 -17.38
CA GLU A 19 18.17 15.60 -16.14
C GLU A 19 16.96 14.71 -16.33
N THR A 20 16.93 13.58 -15.64
CA THR A 20 15.85 12.59 -15.72
C THR A 20 15.22 12.40 -14.36
N PHE A 21 13.91 12.56 -14.30
CA PHE A 21 13.08 12.38 -13.13
C PHE A 21 12.16 11.19 -13.34
N THR A 22 11.99 10.36 -12.32
CA THR A 22 11.14 9.17 -12.39
C THR A 22 10.30 9.08 -11.12
N GLY A 23 9.00 8.94 -11.26
CA GLY A 23 8.08 8.86 -10.12
C GLY A 23 6.63 9.01 -10.55
N MET A 24 5.75 9.08 -9.57
CA MET A 24 4.34 9.39 -9.82
C MET A 24 4.20 10.87 -10.21
N ALA A 25 3.47 11.10 -11.29
CA ALA A 25 3.20 12.43 -11.79
C ALA A 25 1.95 13.00 -11.14
N GLU A 26 2.03 14.23 -10.65
CA GLU A 26 0.89 15.05 -10.23
C GLU A 26 0.80 16.28 -11.13
N TYR A 27 -0.34 16.45 -11.81
CA TYR A 27 -0.52 17.53 -12.76
C TYR A 27 -0.93 18.83 -12.07
N GLY A 28 -0.13 19.88 -12.24
CA GLY A 28 -0.44 21.25 -11.86
C GLY A 28 -0.88 22.08 -13.07
N ASN A 29 -2.16 22.49 -13.13
CA ASN A 29 -2.62 23.39 -14.16
C ASN A 29 -2.14 24.83 -13.93
N TYR A 30 -2.21 25.67 -14.99
CA TYR A 30 -1.76 27.05 -14.96
C TYR A 30 -2.36 27.86 -13.79
N ASP A 31 -3.67 27.78 -13.57
CA ASP A 31 -4.36 28.58 -12.53
C ASP A 31 -3.86 28.21 -11.12
N PHE A 32 -3.63 26.94 -10.85
CA PHE A 32 -3.08 26.44 -9.58
C PHE A 32 -1.62 26.91 -9.42
N LEU A 33 -0.79 26.72 -10.44
CA LEU A 33 0.63 27.04 -10.36
C LEU A 33 0.87 28.57 -10.32
N GLU A 34 0.02 29.40 -10.97
CA GLU A 34 0.08 30.84 -10.85
C GLU A 34 -0.21 31.31 -9.41
N CYS A 35 -1.25 30.76 -8.79
CA CYS A 35 -1.67 31.13 -7.43
C CYS A 35 -0.67 30.70 -6.36
N GLU A 36 -0.17 29.48 -6.44
CA GLU A 36 0.63 28.86 -5.36
C GLU A 36 2.14 29.03 -5.54
N TYR A 37 2.61 29.07 -6.78
CA TYR A 37 4.06 29.06 -7.09
C TYR A 37 4.50 30.24 -7.99
N GLY A 38 3.57 31.09 -8.44
CA GLY A 38 3.87 32.16 -9.37
C GLY A 38 4.29 31.69 -10.77
N GLY A 39 3.85 30.48 -11.15
CA GLY A 39 4.14 29.87 -12.45
C GLY A 39 3.36 30.50 -13.58
N GLU A 40 3.91 30.48 -14.79
CA GLU A 40 3.28 31.11 -15.99
C GLU A 40 2.73 30.03 -16.96
N GLU A 41 2.78 28.73 -16.61
CA GLU A 41 2.34 27.64 -17.46
C GLU A 41 2.03 26.37 -16.63
N ASP A 42 1.40 25.39 -17.28
CA ASP A 42 1.18 24.05 -16.68
C ASP A 42 2.50 23.36 -16.36
N GLY A 43 2.49 22.51 -15.35
CA GLY A 43 3.63 21.70 -14.93
C GLY A 43 3.24 20.34 -14.42
N ILE A 44 4.24 19.59 -14.03
CA ILE A 44 4.08 18.28 -13.40
C ILE A 44 5.00 18.20 -12.18
N PHE A 45 4.47 17.72 -11.10
CA PHE A 45 5.27 17.36 -9.92
C PHE A 45 5.69 15.90 -10.03
N ILE A 46 6.94 15.62 -9.73
CA ILE A 46 7.46 14.28 -9.49
C ILE A 46 8.19 14.36 -8.15
N GLU A 47 7.65 13.73 -7.14
CA GLU A 47 8.05 13.92 -5.74
C GLU A 47 7.99 15.43 -5.38
N ASP A 48 9.08 16.01 -4.86
CA ASP A 48 9.17 17.42 -4.50
C ASP A 48 9.63 18.33 -5.67
N CYS A 49 9.71 17.78 -6.88
CA CYS A 49 10.25 18.51 -8.03
C CYS A 49 9.14 18.94 -8.99
N LEU A 50 8.92 20.27 -9.13
CA LEU A 50 8.05 20.84 -10.14
C LEU A 50 8.81 21.06 -11.45
N ILE A 51 8.31 20.47 -12.53
CA ILE A 51 8.87 20.61 -13.89
C ILE A 51 7.80 21.23 -14.79
N TYR A 52 8.07 22.44 -15.26
CA TYR A 52 7.15 23.16 -16.14
C TYR A 52 7.13 22.57 -17.55
N ASN A 53 5.99 22.69 -18.24
CA ASN A 53 5.78 22.15 -19.59
C ASN A 53 6.87 22.55 -20.60
N SER A 54 7.33 23.83 -20.53
CA SER A 54 8.42 24.35 -21.39
C SER A 54 9.81 23.76 -21.07
N GLN A 55 9.95 23.12 -19.93
CA GLN A 55 11.19 22.48 -19.51
C GLN A 55 11.27 21.01 -19.95
N ILE A 56 10.14 20.38 -20.27
CA ILE A 56 10.06 18.95 -20.61
C ILE A 56 10.46 18.71 -22.05
N VAL A 57 11.48 17.90 -22.26
CA VAL A 57 11.90 17.40 -23.58
C VAL A 57 11.14 16.13 -23.94
N SER A 58 11.01 15.21 -22.97
CA SER A 58 10.23 13.98 -23.14
C SER A 58 9.57 13.58 -21.83
N ILE A 59 8.39 13.00 -21.94
CA ILE A 59 7.68 12.34 -20.86
C ILE A 59 7.08 11.06 -21.41
N GLU A 60 7.32 9.95 -20.71
CA GLU A 60 6.79 8.64 -21.04
C GLU A 60 6.22 7.99 -19.79
N GLU A 61 5.10 7.32 -19.93
CA GLU A 61 4.56 6.45 -18.90
C GLU A 61 5.45 5.21 -18.81
N ILE A 62 5.81 4.81 -17.60
CA ILE A 62 6.64 3.64 -17.35
C ILE A 62 5.85 2.61 -16.54
N GLU A 63 6.03 1.36 -16.88
CA GLU A 63 5.57 0.26 -16.04
C GLU A 63 6.49 0.15 -14.83
N VAL A 64 5.92 0.09 -13.65
CA VAL A 64 6.62 -0.12 -12.40
C VAL A 64 6.09 -1.37 -11.74
N HIS A 65 6.99 -2.17 -11.21
CA HIS A 65 6.72 -3.44 -10.56
C HIS A 65 7.24 -3.46 -9.14
N GLY A 66 6.76 -4.42 -8.35
CA GLY A 66 7.14 -4.59 -6.96
C GLY A 66 6.41 -3.62 -6.03
N THR A 67 6.96 -3.34 -4.87
CA THR A 67 6.36 -2.39 -3.92
C THR A 67 6.63 -0.96 -4.38
N VAL A 68 5.63 -0.33 -4.99
CA VAL A 68 5.63 1.10 -5.36
C VAL A 68 4.71 1.88 -4.46
N GLU A 69 4.87 3.20 -4.42
CA GLU A 69 3.95 4.06 -3.70
C GLU A 69 2.58 4.12 -4.38
N LEU A 70 1.52 3.96 -3.61
CA LEU A 70 0.14 3.94 -4.11
C LEU A 70 -0.69 4.98 -3.34
N TRP A 71 -1.28 5.89 -4.08
CA TRP A 71 -2.10 6.98 -3.54
C TRP A 71 -3.58 6.63 -3.55
N THR A 72 -4.29 7.05 -2.50
CA THR A 72 -5.74 6.96 -2.38
C THR A 72 -6.30 8.35 -2.04
N GLU A 73 -7.60 8.44 -1.77
CA GLU A 73 -8.23 9.70 -1.36
C GLU A 73 -7.69 10.24 -0.03
N ARG A 74 -7.35 9.33 0.92
CA ARG A 74 -7.04 9.71 2.31
C ARG A 74 -5.73 9.18 2.83
N LEU A 75 -5.06 8.25 2.13
CA LEU A 75 -3.83 7.66 2.60
C LEU A 75 -2.87 7.33 1.46
N ILE A 76 -1.62 7.23 1.82
CA ILE A 76 -0.55 6.78 0.95
C ILE A 76 -0.12 5.39 1.44
N LEU A 77 -0.01 4.44 0.52
CA LEU A 77 0.67 3.17 0.75
C LEU A 77 2.13 3.35 0.33
N ARG A 78 3.02 3.61 1.28
CA ARG A 78 4.43 3.89 1.00
C ARG A 78 5.35 2.75 1.42
N ARG A 79 6.55 2.74 0.92
CA ARG A 79 7.60 1.83 1.38
C ARG A 79 7.97 2.10 2.84
N TYR A 80 8.51 1.08 3.51
CA TYR A 80 9.10 1.22 4.83
C TYR A 80 10.42 1.98 4.75
N GLY A 81 10.65 2.91 5.70
CA GLY A 81 11.96 3.48 6.00
C GLY A 81 12.51 2.92 7.32
N PRO A 82 13.83 2.94 7.55
CA PRO A 82 14.41 2.49 8.82
C PRO A 82 13.86 3.21 10.05
N GLU A 83 13.44 4.46 9.89
CA GLU A 83 12.85 5.34 10.89
C GLU A 83 11.49 4.87 11.41
N ASP A 84 10.76 4.08 10.63
CA ASP A 84 9.40 3.61 10.96
C ASP A 84 9.38 2.60 12.12
N ALA A 85 10.51 1.97 12.42
CA ALA A 85 10.58 0.88 13.38
C ALA A 85 10.09 1.26 14.78
N ASP A 86 10.43 2.46 15.26
CA ASP A 86 10.06 2.91 16.60
C ASP A 86 8.55 3.19 16.69
N ASP A 87 7.93 3.76 15.66
CA ASP A 87 6.50 4.02 15.62
C ASP A 87 5.70 2.72 15.42
N LEU A 88 6.18 1.78 14.60
CA LEU A 88 5.56 0.46 14.46
C LEU A 88 5.58 -0.33 15.78
N TYR A 89 6.69 -0.31 16.52
CA TYR A 89 6.74 -0.87 17.87
C TYR A 89 5.69 -0.22 18.77
N LYS A 90 5.65 1.11 18.81
CA LYS A 90 4.76 1.88 19.68
C LYS A 90 3.29 1.66 19.36
N TYR A 91 2.91 1.69 18.07
CA TYR A 91 1.50 1.70 17.65
C TYR A 91 0.92 0.32 17.37
N LEU A 92 1.73 -0.65 16.95
CA LEU A 92 1.30 -2.02 16.66
C LEU A 92 1.82 -3.01 17.70
N GLY A 93 3.10 -2.94 18.07
CA GLY A 93 3.76 -3.94 18.87
C GLY A 93 3.32 -4.00 20.33
N THR A 94 2.96 -2.87 20.94
CA THR A 94 2.65 -2.78 22.36
C THR A 94 1.20 -3.11 22.73
N TYR A 95 0.30 -3.27 21.75
CA TYR A 95 -1.12 -3.49 22.01
C TYR A 95 -1.53 -4.94 21.69
N PRO A 96 -1.88 -5.78 22.71
CA PRO A 96 -2.31 -7.16 22.50
C PRO A 96 -3.50 -7.32 21.56
N ALA A 97 -4.38 -6.32 21.49
CA ALA A 97 -5.52 -6.32 20.57
C ALA A 97 -5.12 -6.37 19.10
N MET A 98 -3.90 -5.95 18.75
CA MET A 98 -3.43 -5.92 17.37
C MET A 98 -3.11 -7.31 16.82
N TYR A 99 -2.72 -8.25 17.67
CA TYR A 99 -2.33 -9.61 17.28
C TYR A 99 -3.18 -10.71 17.90
N GLN A 100 -4.32 -10.36 18.51
CA GLN A 100 -5.21 -11.32 19.19
C GLN A 100 -5.80 -12.40 18.26
N TYR A 101 -5.86 -12.13 16.96
CA TYR A 101 -6.39 -13.05 15.95
C TYR A 101 -5.33 -13.62 15.01
N SER A 102 -4.11 -13.08 14.99
CA SER A 102 -3.01 -13.64 14.19
C SER A 102 -2.04 -14.46 15.02
N GLY A 103 -1.95 -14.19 16.32
CA GLY A 103 -0.98 -14.82 17.22
C GLY A 103 0.47 -14.43 16.95
N TRP A 104 0.71 -13.61 15.95
CA TRP A 104 2.02 -13.14 15.54
C TRP A 104 2.15 -11.65 15.73
N ASN A 105 3.21 -11.23 16.44
CA ASN A 105 3.55 -9.84 16.66
C ASN A 105 4.98 -9.55 16.20
N PRO A 106 5.15 -9.09 14.96
CA PRO A 106 6.48 -8.81 14.40
C PRO A 106 7.15 -7.59 15.03
N TYR A 107 6.43 -6.83 15.82
CA TYR A 107 6.88 -5.60 16.46
C TYR A 107 6.88 -5.70 17.99
N ALA A 108 7.02 -6.90 18.55
CA ALA A 108 6.87 -7.16 20.00
C ALA A 108 7.96 -6.47 20.86
N THR A 109 9.13 -6.21 20.32
CA THR A 109 10.20 -5.43 20.94
C THR A 109 10.78 -4.42 19.95
N PRO A 110 11.49 -3.37 20.42
CA PRO A 110 12.14 -2.44 19.50
C PRO A 110 13.11 -3.12 18.53
N GLU A 111 13.83 -4.15 18.98
CA GLU A 111 14.77 -4.91 18.16
C GLU A 111 14.02 -5.71 17.08
N MET A 112 12.92 -6.39 17.47
CA MET A 112 12.09 -7.12 16.53
C MET A 112 11.47 -6.18 15.48
N ALA A 113 11.04 -4.98 15.89
CA ALA A 113 10.52 -3.98 14.97
C ALA A 113 11.59 -3.56 13.94
N LYS A 114 12.81 -3.26 14.37
CA LYS A 114 13.93 -2.93 13.49
C LYS A 114 14.29 -4.07 12.53
N ASP A 115 14.33 -5.30 13.04
CA ASP A 115 14.62 -6.48 12.21
C ASP A 115 13.51 -6.75 11.21
N THR A 116 12.25 -6.49 11.58
CA THR A 116 11.09 -6.65 10.69
C THR A 116 11.08 -5.59 9.59
N VAL A 117 11.30 -4.33 9.95
CA VAL A 117 11.41 -3.23 8.97
C VAL A 117 12.55 -3.50 7.98
N ARG A 118 13.73 -3.89 8.47
CA ARG A 118 14.87 -4.22 7.59
C ARG A 118 14.52 -5.34 6.62
N ARG A 119 13.86 -6.43 7.08
CA ARG A 119 13.43 -7.52 6.18
C ARG A 119 12.47 -7.05 5.09
N PHE A 120 11.54 -6.13 5.40
CA PHE A 120 10.66 -5.57 4.39
C PHE A 120 11.43 -4.71 3.38
N ILE A 121 12.38 -3.88 3.85
CA ILE A 121 13.24 -3.08 2.97
C ILE A 121 14.10 -4.01 2.07
N ASP A 122 14.70 -5.04 2.65
CA ASP A 122 15.53 -6.00 1.92
C ASP A 122 14.71 -6.81 0.87
N SER A 123 13.39 -6.98 1.10
CA SER A 123 12.50 -7.73 0.19
C SER A 123 11.95 -6.91 -0.98
N TYR A 124 12.29 -5.63 -1.12
CA TYR A 124 11.76 -4.82 -2.22
C TYR A 124 12.28 -5.20 -3.61
N ASP A 125 13.38 -5.93 -3.66
CA ASP A 125 13.92 -6.51 -4.90
C ASP A 125 13.43 -7.95 -5.16
N ASP A 126 12.64 -8.52 -4.23
CA ASP A 126 12.08 -9.87 -4.38
C ASP A 126 10.81 -9.81 -5.25
N GLU A 127 10.72 -10.69 -6.23
CA GLU A 127 9.51 -10.85 -7.04
C GLU A 127 8.32 -11.30 -6.17
N HIS A 128 7.15 -10.72 -6.43
CA HIS A 128 5.88 -11.09 -5.77
C HIS A 128 5.87 -10.96 -4.24
N THR A 129 6.68 -10.06 -3.71
CA THR A 129 6.64 -9.68 -2.30
C THR A 129 6.39 -8.19 -2.18
N TYR A 130 5.27 -7.83 -1.56
CA TYR A 130 4.83 -6.44 -1.47
C TYR A 130 4.58 -6.07 -0.01
N SER A 131 5.09 -4.92 0.41
CA SER A 131 4.89 -4.47 1.78
C SER A 131 4.83 -2.95 1.87
N TRP A 132 3.72 -2.43 2.42
CA TRP A 132 3.49 -1.00 2.55
C TRP A 132 3.12 -0.61 3.96
N ILE A 133 3.55 0.59 4.34
CA ILE A 133 2.97 1.37 5.42
C ILE A 133 1.74 2.09 4.89
N MET A 134 0.68 2.12 5.66
CA MET A 134 -0.46 3.01 5.45
C MET A 134 -0.19 4.31 6.20
N ASP A 135 -0.03 5.39 5.47
CA ASP A 135 0.30 6.72 5.98
C ASP A 135 -0.83 7.71 5.72
N VAL A 136 -1.14 8.54 6.71
CA VAL A 136 -2.06 9.66 6.60
C VAL A 136 -1.38 10.89 7.21
N ASP A 137 -1.04 11.88 6.42
CA ASP A 137 -0.41 13.13 6.86
C ASP A 137 0.84 12.87 7.73
N ASP A 138 1.77 12.03 7.27
CA ASP A 138 3.01 11.61 7.96
C ASP A 138 2.76 10.81 9.25
N VAL A 139 1.58 10.23 9.41
CA VAL A 139 1.23 9.38 10.56
C VAL A 139 0.99 7.95 10.10
N ILE A 140 1.73 7.00 10.67
CA ILE A 140 1.50 5.58 10.44
C ILE A 140 0.15 5.17 11.05
N VAL A 141 -0.79 4.77 10.18
CA VAL A 141 -2.13 4.33 10.57
C VAL A 141 -2.33 2.82 10.43
N GLY A 142 -1.40 2.13 9.81
CA GLY A 142 -1.45 0.69 9.62
C GLY A 142 -0.37 0.17 8.69
N THR A 143 -0.49 -1.11 8.35
CA THR A 143 0.36 -1.80 7.38
C THR A 143 -0.47 -2.72 6.50
N ILE A 144 -0.05 -2.93 5.27
CA ILE A 144 -0.60 -3.92 4.34
C ILE A 144 0.54 -4.59 3.59
N GLY A 145 0.42 -5.87 3.32
CA GLY A 145 1.40 -6.60 2.52
C GLY A 145 0.76 -7.73 1.74
N ALA A 146 1.45 -8.20 0.70
CA ALA A 146 1.09 -9.37 -0.06
C ALA A 146 2.32 -10.27 -0.20
N TYR A 147 2.14 -11.56 0.01
CA TYR A 147 3.21 -12.55 0.17
C TYR A 147 2.70 -13.97 -0.16
N ASP A 148 3.58 -14.96 -0.06
CA ASP A 148 3.26 -16.37 -0.31
C ASP A 148 2.68 -16.58 -1.72
N TYR A 149 3.35 -16.01 -2.74
CA TYR A 149 2.94 -16.18 -4.13
C TYR A 149 3.19 -17.63 -4.59
N GLU A 150 2.13 -18.27 -5.09
CA GLU A 150 2.17 -19.60 -5.68
C GLU A 150 1.07 -19.73 -6.74
N ASP A 151 1.40 -20.23 -7.93
CA ASP A 151 0.44 -20.52 -9.00
C ASP A 151 -0.52 -19.35 -9.34
N ASP A 152 0.00 -18.14 -9.51
CA ASP A 152 -0.78 -16.91 -9.75
C ASP A 152 -1.71 -16.50 -8.58
N HIS A 153 -1.48 -17.03 -7.39
CA HIS A 153 -2.18 -16.64 -6.16
C HIS A 153 -1.21 -15.94 -5.22
N ILE A 154 -1.69 -14.92 -4.51
CA ILE A 154 -0.93 -14.23 -3.47
C ILE A 154 -1.83 -13.98 -2.25
N GLU A 155 -1.29 -14.08 -1.05
CA GLU A 155 -2.03 -13.79 0.18
C GLU A 155 -1.82 -12.33 0.60
N VAL A 156 -2.91 -11.59 0.90
CA VAL A 156 -2.85 -10.24 1.45
C VAL A 156 -3.19 -10.22 2.93
N GLY A 157 -2.37 -9.49 3.70
CA GLY A 157 -2.60 -9.26 5.13
C GLY A 157 -2.48 -7.78 5.48
N PHE A 158 -3.23 -7.33 6.49
CA PHE A 158 -3.22 -5.93 6.92
C PHE A 158 -3.46 -5.76 8.41
N SER A 159 -3.00 -4.62 8.94
CA SER A 159 -3.26 -4.18 10.31
C SER A 159 -3.58 -2.69 10.33
N ILE A 160 -4.52 -2.27 11.18
CA ILE A 160 -4.84 -0.84 11.41
C ILE A 160 -4.60 -0.51 12.87
N VAL A 161 -3.83 0.53 13.13
CA VAL A 161 -3.56 1.08 14.46
C VAL A 161 -4.88 1.32 15.22
N LEU A 162 -4.95 0.93 16.48
CA LEU A 162 -6.19 0.88 17.27
C LEU A 162 -7.02 2.17 17.21
N GLY A 163 -6.38 3.33 17.33
CA GLY A 163 -7.06 4.65 17.27
C GLY A 163 -7.58 5.04 15.88
N TRP A 164 -7.20 4.30 14.84
CA TRP A 164 -7.58 4.55 13.44
C TRP A 164 -8.58 3.53 12.90
N GLN A 165 -8.94 2.52 13.68
CA GLN A 165 -9.93 1.51 13.30
C GLN A 165 -11.34 2.10 13.13
N GLY A 166 -12.17 1.44 12.33
CA GLY A 166 -13.57 1.85 12.09
C GLY A 166 -13.76 3.04 11.15
N ARG A 167 -12.67 3.62 10.60
CA ARG A 167 -12.71 4.78 9.70
C ARG A 167 -12.72 4.41 8.20
N GLY A 168 -12.71 3.12 7.87
CA GLY A 168 -12.72 2.64 6.48
C GLY A 168 -11.35 2.56 5.81
N LEU A 169 -10.26 2.95 6.48
CA LEU A 169 -8.90 3.00 5.91
C LEU A 169 -8.42 1.62 5.43
N ALA A 170 -8.70 0.54 6.17
CA ALA A 170 -8.37 -0.81 5.72
C ALA A 170 -9.04 -1.17 4.39
N THR A 171 -10.32 -0.79 4.23
CA THR A 171 -11.07 -1.03 2.97
C THR A 171 -10.47 -0.26 1.81
N GLU A 172 -10.07 0.98 2.05
CA GLU A 172 -9.47 1.86 1.05
C GLU A 172 -8.11 1.35 0.60
N ALA A 173 -7.24 1.02 1.56
CA ALA A 173 -5.93 0.42 1.29
C ALA A 173 -6.04 -0.91 0.54
N LEU A 174 -6.95 -1.81 0.99
CA LEU A 174 -7.19 -3.09 0.32
C LEU A 174 -7.64 -2.91 -1.12
N LYS A 175 -8.60 -2.01 -1.39
CA LYS A 175 -9.05 -1.75 -2.76
C LYS A 175 -7.90 -1.34 -3.67
N LYS A 176 -7.05 -0.42 -3.19
CA LYS A 176 -5.91 0.07 -3.97
C LYS A 176 -4.86 -1.01 -4.17
N ALA A 177 -4.56 -1.80 -3.14
CA ALA A 177 -3.62 -2.92 -3.26
C ALA A 177 -4.15 -4.03 -4.19
N LEU A 178 -5.44 -4.39 -4.10
CA LEU A 178 -6.07 -5.38 -4.99
C LEU A 178 -6.04 -4.93 -6.45
N GLU A 179 -6.38 -3.66 -6.72
CA GLU A 179 -6.27 -3.05 -8.06
C GLU A 179 -4.83 -3.17 -8.58
N TYR A 180 -3.85 -2.71 -7.81
CA TYR A 180 -2.45 -2.76 -8.18
C TYR A 180 -1.95 -4.18 -8.46
N LEU A 181 -2.19 -5.11 -7.55
CA LEU A 181 -1.75 -6.50 -7.68
C LEU A 181 -2.37 -7.19 -8.90
N THR A 182 -3.64 -6.91 -9.22
CA THR A 182 -4.33 -7.59 -10.32
C THR A 182 -4.16 -6.89 -11.67
N GLU A 183 -4.06 -5.56 -11.71
CA GLU A 183 -4.00 -4.80 -12.95
C GLU A 183 -2.56 -4.51 -13.40
N ASN A 184 -1.69 -4.14 -12.46
CA ASN A 184 -0.29 -3.81 -12.77
C ASN A 184 0.64 -5.02 -12.68
N GLU A 185 0.52 -5.81 -11.61
CA GLU A 185 1.37 -7.00 -11.40
C GLU A 185 0.81 -8.26 -12.09
N GLY A 186 -0.40 -8.20 -12.61
CA GLY A 186 -1.00 -9.28 -13.40
C GLY A 186 -1.45 -10.50 -12.60
N ILE A 187 -1.46 -10.42 -11.27
CA ILE A 187 -1.82 -11.54 -10.37
C ILE A 187 -3.28 -11.92 -10.57
N PHE A 188 -3.54 -13.19 -10.82
CA PHE A 188 -4.87 -13.69 -11.14
C PHE A 188 -5.79 -13.72 -9.92
N CYS A 189 -5.29 -14.15 -8.76
CA CYS A 189 -6.09 -14.32 -7.56
C CYS A 189 -5.37 -13.80 -6.31
N VAL A 190 -6.02 -12.90 -5.59
CA VAL A 190 -5.55 -12.43 -4.28
C VAL A 190 -6.39 -13.09 -3.20
N THR A 191 -5.73 -13.77 -2.27
CA THR A 191 -6.36 -14.46 -1.15
C THR A 191 -6.20 -13.68 0.15
N ALA A 192 -7.06 -13.92 1.11
CA ALA A 192 -6.92 -13.43 2.48
C ALA A 192 -7.67 -14.36 3.43
N TRP A 193 -7.31 -14.30 4.69
CA TRP A 193 -8.06 -14.98 5.73
C TRP A 193 -8.25 -14.10 6.97
N CYS A 194 -9.24 -14.44 7.79
CA CYS A 194 -9.39 -13.87 9.13
C CYS A 194 -10.08 -14.87 10.08
N ALA A 195 -9.94 -14.63 11.37
CA ALA A 195 -10.75 -15.33 12.38
C ALA A 195 -12.23 -14.94 12.23
N ALA A 196 -13.14 -15.89 12.45
CA ALA A 196 -14.58 -15.63 12.38
C ALA A 196 -15.07 -14.56 13.38
N GLU A 197 -14.37 -14.39 14.51
CA GLU A 197 -14.64 -13.35 15.48
C GLU A 197 -14.09 -11.96 15.10
N ASN A 198 -13.21 -11.88 14.09
CA ASN A 198 -12.66 -10.62 13.61
C ASN A 198 -13.59 -9.93 12.61
N ILE A 199 -14.71 -9.41 13.13
CA ILE A 199 -15.74 -8.72 12.32
C ILE A 199 -15.18 -7.51 11.58
N GLY A 200 -14.13 -6.86 12.14
CA GLY A 200 -13.47 -5.73 11.49
C GLY A 200 -12.81 -6.13 10.17
N SER A 201 -12.02 -7.22 10.17
CA SER A 201 -11.39 -7.75 8.96
C SER A 201 -12.40 -8.27 7.95
N GLN A 202 -13.42 -9.05 8.37
CA GLN A 202 -14.49 -9.51 7.48
C GLN A 202 -15.09 -8.36 6.68
N ARG A 203 -15.54 -7.31 7.39
CA ARG A 203 -16.16 -6.13 6.75
C ARG A 203 -15.20 -5.39 5.82
N ALA A 204 -13.92 -5.34 6.16
CA ALA A 204 -12.92 -4.68 5.31
C ALA A 204 -12.72 -5.48 4.01
N LEU A 205 -12.54 -6.81 4.11
CA LEU A 205 -12.38 -7.73 2.97
C LEU A 205 -13.60 -7.69 2.05
N GLU A 206 -14.82 -7.85 2.60
CA GLU A 206 -16.07 -7.83 1.83
C GLU A 206 -16.29 -6.48 1.11
N LYS A 207 -16.07 -5.36 1.80
CA LYS A 207 -16.20 -4.02 1.21
C LYS A 207 -15.12 -3.71 0.18
N ALA A 208 -13.96 -4.35 0.26
CA ALA A 208 -12.92 -4.26 -0.75
C ALA A 208 -13.25 -5.09 -2.00
N GLY A 209 -14.30 -5.93 -1.96
CA GLY A 209 -14.75 -6.74 -3.08
C GLY A 209 -14.29 -8.20 -3.01
N MET A 210 -13.63 -8.61 -1.95
CA MET A 210 -13.27 -10.02 -1.73
C MET A 210 -14.51 -10.84 -1.38
N LYS A 211 -14.54 -12.09 -1.81
CA LYS A 211 -15.65 -13.03 -1.59
C LYS A 211 -15.24 -14.12 -0.62
N LEU A 212 -16.09 -14.43 0.35
CA LEU A 212 -15.91 -15.59 1.22
C LEU A 212 -16.05 -16.87 0.36
N VAL A 213 -15.00 -17.67 0.33
CA VAL A 213 -14.92 -18.89 -0.48
C VAL A 213 -14.86 -20.17 0.37
N GLY A 214 -14.56 -20.04 1.66
CA GLY A 214 -14.48 -21.20 2.55
C GLY A 214 -14.42 -20.84 4.02
N THR A 215 -14.73 -21.84 4.84
CA THR A 215 -14.58 -21.78 6.29
C THR A 215 -13.91 -23.06 6.76
N GLU A 216 -12.83 -22.93 7.50
CA GLU A 216 -12.14 -24.05 8.14
C GLU A 216 -12.45 -24.02 9.63
N SER A 217 -13.24 -24.99 10.10
CA SER A 217 -13.58 -25.09 11.51
C SER A 217 -12.36 -25.40 12.36
N CYS A 218 -12.14 -24.60 13.41
CA CYS A 218 -10.96 -24.67 14.25
C CYS A 218 -9.64 -24.48 13.49
N GLY A 219 -9.65 -23.78 12.35
CA GLY A 219 -8.50 -23.62 11.45
C GLY A 219 -7.45 -22.62 11.94
N LEU A 220 -7.73 -21.90 13.02
CA LEU A 220 -6.79 -20.93 13.59
C LEU A 220 -6.65 -21.10 15.09
N THR A 221 -5.42 -21.36 15.55
CA THR A 221 -5.09 -21.41 16.98
C THR A 221 -4.16 -20.28 17.36
N VAL A 222 -4.58 -19.46 18.34
CA VAL A 222 -3.79 -18.34 18.87
C VAL A 222 -3.69 -18.46 20.39
N GLY A 223 -2.53 -18.86 20.87
CA GLY A 223 -2.34 -19.23 22.28
C GLY A 223 -3.28 -20.36 22.67
N ASP A 224 -4.13 -20.15 23.68
CA ASP A 224 -5.12 -21.13 24.14
C ASP A 224 -6.49 -20.99 23.45
N ARG A 225 -6.62 -20.10 22.47
CA ARG A 225 -7.88 -19.83 21.76
C ARG A 225 -7.88 -20.49 20.40
N VAL A 226 -9.02 -21.07 20.05
CA VAL A 226 -9.25 -21.69 18.75
C VAL A 226 -10.39 -20.97 18.07
N TYR A 227 -10.20 -20.62 16.80
CA TYR A 227 -11.16 -19.88 15.99
C TYR A 227 -11.43 -20.62 14.69
N ASP A 228 -12.61 -20.41 14.14
CA ASP A 228 -12.86 -20.77 12.74
C ASP A 228 -12.12 -19.77 11.85
N LYS A 229 -11.48 -20.27 10.78
CA LYS A 229 -10.75 -19.50 9.80
C LYS A 229 -11.65 -19.27 8.57
N LEU A 230 -11.92 -18.02 8.27
CA LEU A 230 -12.66 -17.62 7.07
C LEU A 230 -11.68 -17.30 5.96
N MET A 231 -11.88 -17.88 4.78
CA MET A 231 -11.02 -17.70 3.61
C MET A 231 -11.74 -16.86 2.55
N TYR A 232 -11.04 -15.86 2.01
CA TYR A 232 -11.55 -14.89 1.04
C TYR A 232 -10.70 -14.90 -0.21
N GLU A 233 -11.32 -14.60 -1.36
CA GLU A 233 -10.65 -14.42 -2.64
C GLU A 233 -11.14 -13.16 -3.35
N TYR A 234 -10.22 -12.52 -4.05
CA TYR A 234 -10.48 -11.52 -5.08
C TYR A 234 -9.82 -11.98 -6.38
N ARG A 235 -10.58 -12.01 -7.46
CA ARG A 235 -10.08 -12.44 -8.77
C ARG A 235 -10.11 -11.28 -9.74
N ARG A 236 -9.07 -11.19 -10.56
CA ARG A 236 -8.98 -10.19 -11.63
C ARG A 236 -10.28 -10.22 -12.45
N PRO A 237 -10.94 -9.07 -12.67
CA PRO A 237 -12.06 -8.98 -13.60
C PRO A 237 -11.63 -9.40 -15.01
N THR A 238 -12.37 -10.30 -15.63
CA THR A 238 -12.14 -10.77 -17.01
C THR A 238 -12.67 -9.79 -18.03
#